data_47124adcbde122d3fa6f6e5bdabf307b
#
_entry.id   47124adcbde122d3fa6f6e5bdabf307b
#
_cell.length_a   1.000
_cell.length_b   1.000
_cell.length_c   1.000
_cell.angle_alpha   90.00
_cell.angle_beta   90.00
_cell.angle_gamma   90.00
#
_symmetry.space_group_name_H-M   'P 1'
#
loop_
_entity.id
_entity.type
_entity.pdbx_description
1 polymer ?
#
loop_
_entity_poly.entity_id
_entity_poly.type
_entity_poly.pdbx_seq_one_letter_code
_entity_poly.pdbx_strand_id
1 'polypeptide(L)'
;MIEPTEEQIATVELRSAAYHEAGHKILYEHFGGAGDAIVWRNDSGNPEERAWFGQFRTRVCPEQMRNVALRYGLPARELPANWRVLAGMAGLLAEAILNCGPDDVHALADDIHYRISSDEASASDLVSIGISDIDDFELSFEIVGFGARLLREAWRDVQEEAQYLIDLAGTESAHA
;
A
#
# COMPACT_ATOMS: atom_id res chain seq x y z
N MET A 1 -16.21 -23.62 -15.91
CA MET A 1 -15.66 -22.47 -15.17
C MET A 1 -16.03 -21.24 -15.97
N ILE A 2 -16.69 -20.25 -15.36
CA ILE A 2 -17.07 -19.01 -16.06
C ILE A 2 -15.87 -18.05 -15.90
N GLU A 3 -15.30 -17.64 -17.01
CA GLU A 3 -14.23 -16.62 -16.98
C GLU A 3 -14.81 -15.29 -16.50
N PRO A 4 -14.06 -14.54 -15.64
CA PRO A 4 -14.53 -13.23 -15.19
C PRO A 4 -14.63 -12.25 -16.37
N THR A 5 -15.61 -11.37 -16.33
CA THR A 5 -15.77 -10.30 -17.33
C THR A 5 -14.71 -9.23 -17.11
N GLU A 6 -14.40 -8.45 -18.16
CA GLU A 6 -13.47 -7.29 -18.05
C GLU A 6 -13.90 -6.30 -16.96
N GLU A 7 -15.20 -6.07 -16.79
CA GLU A 7 -15.75 -5.21 -15.74
C GLU A 7 -15.51 -5.77 -14.34
N GLN A 8 -15.61 -7.10 -14.18
CA GLN A 8 -15.31 -7.77 -12.91
C GLN A 8 -13.81 -7.68 -12.59
N ILE A 9 -12.95 -7.86 -13.58
CA ILE A 9 -11.49 -7.72 -13.43
C ILE A 9 -11.17 -6.28 -13.03
N ALA A 10 -11.67 -5.28 -13.76
CA ALA A 10 -11.44 -3.87 -13.46
C ALA A 10 -11.93 -3.47 -12.05
N THR A 11 -13.03 -4.04 -11.58
CA THR A 11 -13.54 -3.80 -10.22
C THR A 11 -12.59 -4.37 -9.14
N VAL A 12 -12.04 -5.56 -9.36
CA VAL A 12 -11.06 -6.17 -8.45
C VAL A 12 -9.78 -5.35 -8.44
N GLU A 13 -9.29 -4.92 -9.60
CA GLU A 13 -8.08 -4.10 -9.72
C GLU A 13 -8.23 -2.73 -9.04
N LEU A 14 -9.39 -2.06 -9.21
CA LEU A 14 -9.67 -0.81 -8.51
C LEU A 14 -9.61 -0.98 -7.00
N ARG A 15 -10.24 -2.05 -6.49
CA ARG A 15 -10.20 -2.36 -5.06
C ARG A 15 -8.78 -2.62 -4.59
N SER A 16 -8.01 -3.42 -5.33
CA SER A 16 -6.61 -3.72 -5.00
C SER A 16 -5.77 -2.44 -4.95
N ALA A 17 -5.82 -1.59 -6.00
CA ALA A 17 -5.12 -0.32 -6.06
C ALA A 17 -5.51 0.61 -4.89
N ALA A 18 -6.79 0.72 -4.57
CA ALA A 18 -7.26 1.57 -3.48
C ALA A 18 -6.73 1.11 -2.10
N TYR A 19 -6.75 -0.20 -1.82
CA TYR A 19 -6.19 -0.72 -0.57
C TYR A 19 -4.67 -0.60 -0.51
N HIS A 20 -3.98 -0.75 -1.63
CA HIS A 20 -2.54 -0.53 -1.74
C HIS A 20 -2.17 0.90 -1.31
N GLU A 21 -2.77 1.89 -1.94
CA GLU A 21 -2.47 3.30 -1.66
C GLU A 21 -2.96 3.75 -0.28
N ALA A 22 -4.09 3.23 0.19
CA ALA A 22 -4.56 3.43 1.55
C ALA A 22 -3.59 2.85 2.58
N GLY A 23 -3.03 1.66 2.33
CA GLY A 23 -2.02 1.04 3.18
C GLY A 23 -0.80 1.93 3.35
N HIS A 24 -0.25 2.44 2.26
CA HIS A 24 0.87 3.39 2.30
C HIS A 24 0.53 4.64 3.11
N LYS A 25 -0.60 5.29 2.81
CA LYS A 25 -1.02 6.52 3.48
C LYS A 25 -1.20 6.32 4.97
N ILE A 26 -1.98 5.34 5.37
CA ILE A 26 -2.33 5.13 6.78
C ILE A 26 -1.10 4.76 7.61
N LEU A 27 -0.22 3.88 7.09
CA LEU A 27 0.98 3.52 7.84
C LEU A 27 1.99 4.68 7.90
N TYR A 28 2.12 5.46 6.83
CA TYR A 28 2.97 6.65 6.81
C TYR A 28 2.49 7.73 7.80
N GLU A 29 1.18 7.96 7.87
CA GLU A 29 0.56 8.86 8.85
C GLU A 29 0.66 8.31 10.28
N HIS A 30 0.59 6.99 10.47
CA HIS A 30 0.86 6.35 11.75
C HIS A 30 2.25 6.68 12.28
N PHE A 31 3.25 6.79 11.42
CA PHE A 31 4.60 7.23 11.77
C PHE A 31 4.74 8.74 11.96
N GLY A 32 3.68 9.52 11.77
CA GLY A 32 3.66 10.97 11.94
C GLY A 32 4.00 11.76 10.69
N GLY A 33 4.05 11.13 9.53
CA GLY A 33 4.14 11.79 8.24
C GLY A 33 2.79 12.28 7.74
N ALA A 34 2.76 12.83 6.53
CA ALA A 34 1.54 13.16 5.80
C ALA A 34 1.75 12.96 4.30
N GLY A 35 0.70 12.61 3.61
CA GLY A 35 0.71 12.42 2.17
C GLY A 35 -0.68 12.26 1.58
N ASP A 36 -0.74 12.14 0.24
CA ASP A 36 -1.99 11.95 -0.48
C ASP A 36 -1.94 10.64 -1.27
N ALA A 37 -3.01 9.89 -1.19
CA ALA A 37 -3.26 8.73 -2.03
C ALA A 37 -4.20 9.12 -3.18
N ILE A 38 -3.93 8.61 -4.36
CA ILE A 38 -4.78 8.77 -5.54
C ILE A 38 -4.87 7.45 -6.29
N VAL A 39 -6.01 7.20 -6.93
CA VAL A 39 -6.23 6.07 -7.84
C VAL A 39 -6.88 6.62 -9.10
N TRP A 40 -6.43 6.19 -10.28
CA TRP A 40 -6.97 6.65 -11.55
C TRP A 40 -7.06 5.53 -12.58
N ARG A 41 -7.96 5.69 -13.54
CA ARG A 41 -8.14 4.72 -14.61
C ARG A 41 -7.00 4.79 -15.61
N ASN A 42 -6.57 3.62 -16.08
CA ASN A 42 -5.63 3.51 -17.19
C ASN A 42 -6.38 3.71 -18.53
N ASP A 43 -6.06 4.78 -19.23
CA ASP A 43 -6.68 5.12 -20.53
C ASP A 43 -5.81 4.69 -21.72
N SER A 44 -4.82 3.79 -21.51
CA SER A 44 -3.93 3.31 -22.58
C SER A 44 -4.66 2.56 -23.69
N GLY A 45 -5.82 1.98 -23.39
CA GLY A 45 -6.57 1.12 -24.31
C GLY A 45 -5.93 -0.25 -24.55
N ASN A 46 -4.85 -0.58 -23.83
CA ASN A 46 -4.21 -1.89 -23.88
C ASN A 46 -4.87 -2.86 -22.90
N PRO A 47 -5.55 -3.92 -23.37
CA PRO A 47 -6.24 -4.88 -22.47
C PRO A 47 -5.27 -5.75 -21.63
N GLU A 48 -3.98 -5.78 -21.96
CA GLU A 48 -2.97 -6.51 -21.20
C GLU A 48 -2.42 -5.69 -20.01
N GLU A 49 -2.70 -4.39 -19.97
CA GLU A 49 -2.33 -3.52 -18.88
C GLU A 49 -3.43 -3.47 -17.81
N ARG A 50 -3.03 -3.16 -16.58
CA ARG A 50 -4.01 -2.94 -15.50
C ARG A 50 -4.96 -1.82 -15.84
N ALA A 51 -6.23 -2.00 -15.52
CA ALA A 51 -7.27 -0.98 -15.72
C ALA A 51 -7.14 0.20 -14.75
N TRP A 52 -6.47 0.00 -13.61
CA TRP A 52 -6.33 1.01 -12.57
C TRP A 52 -4.90 1.11 -12.06
N PHE A 53 -4.45 2.34 -11.86
CA PHE A 53 -3.19 2.70 -11.23
C PHE A 53 -3.44 3.45 -9.92
N GLY A 54 -2.47 3.40 -9.02
CA GLY A 54 -2.46 4.17 -7.80
C GLY A 54 -1.12 4.85 -7.56
N GLN A 55 -1.12 5.86 -6.71
CA GLN A 55 0.09 6.51 -6.24
C GLN A 55 -0.12 7.14 -4.87
N PHE A 56 0.79 6.84 -3.95
CA PHE A 56 0.95 7.58 -2.72
C PHE A 56 2.07 8.61 -2.87
N ARG A 57 1.77 9.88 -2.54
CA ARG A 57 2.72 10.99 -2.58
C ARG A 57 2.95 11.53 -1.19
N THR A 58 4.19 11.44 -0.71
CA THR A 58 4.57 12.00 0.59
C THR A 58 4.65 13.52 0.52
N ARG A 59 4.10 14.22 1.53
CA ARG A 59 4.19 15.68 1.69
C ARG A 59 5.10 16.05 2.85
N VAL A 60 5.00 15.34 3.96
CA VAL A 60 5.76 15.60 5.18
C VAL A 60 6.41 14.31 5.66
N CYS A 61 7.72 14.34 5.81
CA CYS A 61 8.47 13.18 6.29
C CYS A 61 8.30 12.98 7.81
N PRO A 62 8.04 11.75 8.28
CA PRO A 62 7.95 11.43 9.70
C PRO A 62 9.13 11.92 10.55
N GLU A 63 10.36 11.76 10.04
CA GLU A 63 11.57 12.21 10.74
C GLU A 63 11.63 13.73 10.89
N GLN A 64 11.21 14.47 9.85
CA GLN A 64 11.15 15.93 9.90
C GLN A 64 10.14 16.40 10.93
N MET A 65 8.94 15.81 10.95
CA MET A 65 7.92 16.11 11.95
C MET A 65 8.39 15.81 13.36
N ARG A 66 9.04 14.67 13.56
CA ARG A 66 9.63 14.31 14.84
C ARG A 66 10.68 15.33 15.29
N ASN A 67 11.59 15.73 14.41
CA ASN A 67 12.62 16.71 14.70
C ASN A 67 12.03 18.09 15.05
N VAL A 68 10.98 18.52 14.33
CA VAL A 68 10.25 19.77 14.65
C VAL A 68 9.60 19.67 16.03
N ALA A 69 8.89 18.58 16.32
CA ALA A 69 8.25 18.38 17.62
C ALA A 69 9.28 18.44 18.77
N LEU A 70 10.39 17.73 18.65
CA LEU A 70 11.47 17.75 19.65
C LEU A 70 12.07 19.15 19.84
N ARG A 71 12.27 19.90 18.76
CA ARG A 71 12.81 21.26 18.80
C ARG A 71 11.93 22.22 19.59
N TYR A 72 10.61 22.03 19.54
CA TYR A 72 9.64 22.85 20.26
C TYR A 72 9.19 22.25 21.60
N GLY A 73 9.85 21.20 22.07
CA GLY A 73 9.51 20.53 23.33
C GLY A 73 8.14 19.84 23.32
N LEU A 74 7.64 19.49 22.14
CA LEU A 74 6.36 18.78 21.96
C LEU A 74 6.60 17.27 22.04
N PRO A 75 5.57 16.49 22.43
CA PRO A 75 5.65 15.03 22.37
C PRO A 75 5.94 14.57 20.94
N ALA A 76 6.95 13.74 20.79
CA ALA A 76 7.31 13.13 19.51
C ALA A 76 7.11 11.62 19.58
N ARG A 77 6.49 11.05 18.53
CA ARG A 77 6.40 9.58 18.40
C ARG A 77 7.77 8.99 18.19
N GLU A 78 8.01 7.82 18.76
CA GLU A 78 9.18 7.05 18.41
C GLU A 78 8.98 6.43 17.02
N LEU A 79 10.05 6.54 16.21
CA LEU A 79 10.09 5.90 14.90
C LEU A 79 10.92 4.62 15.00
N PRO A 80 10.38 3.46 14.60
CA PRO A 80 11.19 2.25 14.48
C PRO A 80 12.33 2.48 13.49
N ALA A 81 13.49 1.86 13.71
CA ALA A 81 14.64 2.01 12.83
C ALA A 81 14.34 1.62 11.36
N ASN A 82 13.42 0.67 11.18
CA ASN A 82 12.99 0.15 9.88
C ASN A 82 11.68 0.79 9.36
N TRP A 83 11.30 1.96 9.86
CA TRP A 83 10.02 2.59 9.48
C TRP A 83 9.86 2.82 7.97
N ARG A 84 10.97 3.09 7.25
CA ARG A 84 10.94 3.28 5.79
C ARG A 84 10.59 2.00 5.05
N VAL A 85 11.16 0.87 5.49
CA VAL A 85 10.87 -0.44 4.93
C VAL A 85 9.41 -0.81 5.20
N LEU A 86 8.92 -0.56 6.42
CA LEU A 86 7.52 -0.79 6.78
C LEU A 86 6.57 0.07 5.94
N ALA A 87 6.87 1.37 5.78
CA ALA A 87 6.07 2.27 4.95
C ALA A 87 6.11 1.86 3.46
N GLY A 88 7.27 1.43 2.95
CA GLY A 88 7.42 0.92 1.59
C GLY A 88 6.67 -0.38 1.33
N MET A 89 6.58 -1.26 2.33
CA MET A 89 5.86 -2.53 2.24
C MET A 89 4.34 -2.37 2.44
N ALA A 90 3.88 -1.25 2.97
CA ALA A 90 2.51 -1.10 3.48
C ALA A 90 1.44 -1.34 2.42
N GLY A 91 1.67 -0.95 1.17
CA GLY A 91 0.75 -1.20 0.06
C GLY A 91 0.59 -2.69 -0.23
N LEU A 92 1.70 -3.38 -0.46
CA LEU A 92 1.70 -4.84 -0.71
C LEU A 92 1.09 -5.61 0.47
N LEU A 93 1.40 -5.17 1.69
CA LEU A 93 0.89 -5.78 2.90
C LEU A 93 -0.63 -5.55 3.08
N ALA A 94 -1.14 -4.37 2.73
CA ALA A 94 -2.58 -4.10 2.76
C ALA A 94 -3.33 -4.98 1.76
N GLU A 95 -2.80 -5.18 0.56
CA GLU A 95 -3.37 -6.12 -0.42
C GLU A 95 -3.30 -7.57 0.07
N ALA A 96 -2.18 -8.00 0.66
CA ALA A 96 -2.05 -9.34 1.22
C ALA A 96 -3.06 -9.58 2.35
N ILE A 97 -3.26 -8.61 3.26
CA ILE A 97 -4.27 -8.69 4.32
C ILE A 97 -5.69 -8.76 3.74
N LEU A 98 -5.96 -8.00 2.68
CA LEU A 98 -7.25 -8.03 1.99
C LEU A 98 -7.57 -9.43 1.43
N ASN A 99 -6.55 -10.15 0.95
CA ASN A 99 -6.69 -11.46 0.33
C ASN A 99 -6.66 -12.62 1.34
N CYS A 100 -5.73 -12.58 2.29
CA CYS A 100 -5.42 -13.71 3.18
C CYS A 100 -5.90 -13.48 4.63
N GLY A 101 -6.27 -12.24 4.99
CA GLY A 101 -6.49 -11.85 6.39
C GLY A 101 -5.17 -11.53 7.12
N PRO A 102 -5.23 -10.88 8.30
CA PRO A 102 -4.06 -10.32 8.96
C PRO A 102 -3.30 -11.30 9.87
N ASP A 103 -3.81 -12.50 10.10
CA ASP A 103 -3.35 -13.35 11.21
C ASP A 103 -2.28 -14.37 10.83
N ASP A 104 -2.18 -14.73 9.55
CA ASP A 104 -1.20 -15.70 9.07
C ASP A 104 -0.02 -15.01 8.38
N VAL A 105 1.07 -14.79 9.13
CA VAL A 105 2.29 -14.12 8.63
C VAL A 105 2.93 -14.87 7.46
N HIS A 106 2.84 -16.20 7.45
CA HIS A 106 3.38 -17.00 6.34
C HIS A 106 2.57 -16.78 5.07
N ALA A 107 1.25 -16.83 5.15
CA ALA A 107 0.38 -16.54 4.01
C ALA A 107 0.57 -15.11 3.48
N LEU A 108 0.75 -14.13 4.37
CA LEU A 108 1.06 -12.74 3.98
C LEU A 108 2.41 -12.64 3.26
N ALA A 109 3.44 -13.28 3.80
CA ALA A 109 4.77 -13.27 3.18
C ALA A 109 4.77 -13.97 1.81
N ASP A 110 4.05 -15.08 1.69
CA ASP A 110 3.91 -15.81 0.42
C ASP A 110 3.16 -14.97 -0.64
N ASP A 111 2.08 -14.26 -0.26
CA ASP A 111 1.34 -13.38 -1.18
C ASP A 111 2.23 -12.20 -1.64
N ILE A 112 2.96 -11.56 -0.71
CA ILE A 112 3.88 -10.48 -1.04
C ILE A 112 5.01 -10.98 -1.95
N HIS A 113 5.59 -12.14 -1.62
CA HIS A 113 6.65 -12.75 -2.44
C HIS A 113 6.16 -13.04 -3.87
N TYR A 114 4.95 -13.60 -3.99
CA TYR A 114 4.32 -13.86 -5.29
C TYR A 114 4.17 -12.58 -6.11
N ARG A 115 3.65 -11.49 -5.52
CA ARG A 115 3.46 -10.21 -6.21
C ARG A 115 4.76 -9.59 -6.69
N ILE A 116 5.82 -9.66 -5.87
CA ILE A 116 7.14 -9.17 -6.26
C ILE A 116 7.70 -10.00 -7.42
N SER A 117 7.67 -11.33 -7.31
CA SER A 117 8.20 -12.23 -8.33
C SER A 117 7.40 -12.21 -9.65
N SER A 118 6.12 -11.82 -9.60
CA SER A 118 5.24 -11.68 -10.77
C SER A 118 5.26 -10.27 -11.37
N ASP A 119 6.20 -9.41 -10.97
CA ASP A 119 6.31 -8.01 -11.43
C ASP A 119 5.04 -7.17 -11.17
N GLU A 120 4.32 -7.51 -10.10
CA GLU A 120 3.12 -6.77 -9.68
C GLU A 120 3.44 -5.60 -8.73
N ALA A 121 4.62 -5.62 -8.09
CA ALA A 121 5.06 -4.54 -7.22
C ALA A 121 5.62 -3.38 -8.05
N SER A 122 5.35 -2.15 -7.61
CA SER A 122 5.90 -0.97 -8.26
C SER A 122 7.42 -0.84 -8.03
N ALA A 123 8.14 -0.22 -8.96
CA ALA A 123 9.56 0.06 -8.79
C ALA A 123 9.86 0.91 -7.54
N SER A 124 8.94 1.82 -7.18
CA SER A 124 9.06 2.64 -5.97
C SER A 124 8.93 1.82 -4.69
N ASP A 125 8.05 0.81 -4.68
CA ASP A 125 7.90 -0.08 -3.53
C ASP A 125 9.14 -0.93 -3.34
N LEU A 126 9.64 -1.54 -4.44
CA LEU A 126 10.85 -2.35 -4.42
C LEU A 126 12.06 -1.57 -3.87
N VAL A 127 12.26 -0.34 -4.35
CA VAL A 127 13.33 0.55 -3.85
C VAL A 127 13.14 0.85 -2.37
N SER A 128 11.92 1.12 -1.92
CA SER A 128 11.62 1.46 -0.53
C SER A 128 11.83 0.28 0.42
N ILE A 129 11.56 -0.93 -0.04
CA ILE A 129 11.78 -2.18 0.69
C ILE A 129 13.27 -2.60 0.65
N GLY A 130 14.03 -2.08 -0.31
CA GLY A 130 15.44 -2.43 -0.52
C GLY A 130 15.66 -3.67 -1.40
N ILE A 131 14.66 -4.03 -2.22
CA ILE A 131 14.74 -5.13 -3.17
C ILE A 131 15.25 -4.60 -4.51
N SER A 132 16.38 -5.13 -4.96
CA SER A 132 17.01 -4.77 -6.24
C SER A 132 16.94 -5.88 -7.28
N ASP A 133 16.64 -7.11 -6.87
CA ASP A 133 16.51 -8.27 -7.74
C ASP A 133 15.24 -9.03 -7.34
N ILE A 134 14.28 -9.10 -8.26
CA ILE A 134 12.99 -9.77 -8.02
C ILE A 134 13.09 -11.31 -8.10
N ASP A 135 14.18 -11.82 -8.65
CA ASP A 135 14.43 -13.26 -8.75
C ASP A 135 15.25 -13.79 -7.54
N ASP A 136 15.91 -12.90 -6.79
CA ASP A 136 16.74 -13.27 -5.63
C ASP A 136 16.59 -12.26 -4.49
N PHE A 137 15.54 -12.43 -3.68
CA PHE A 137 15.30 -11.61 -2.49
C PHE A 137 14.70 -12.43 -1.34
N GLU A 138 14.90 -11.95 -0.14
CA GLU A 138 14.33 -12.53 1.07
C GLU A 138 13.42 -11.53 1.77
N LEU A 139 12.23 -11.98 2.20
CA LEU A 139 11.33 -11.22 3.04
C LEU A 139 11.53 -11.61 4.50
N SER A 140 11.75 -10.60 5.36
CA SER A 140 11.81 -10.81 6.79
C SER A 140 10.42 -11.04 7.37
N PHE A 141 10.14 -12.24 7.88
CA PHE A 141 8.89 -12.56 8.59
C PHE A 141 8.63 -11.65 9.79
N GLU A 142 9.69 -11.19 10.46
CA GLU A 142 9.57 -10.25 11.58
C GLU A 142 9.03 -8.90 11.09
N ILE A 143 9.54 -8.38 9.97
CA ILE A 143 9.07 -7.13 9.36
C ILE A 143 7.65 -7.27 8.84
N VAL A 144 7.33 -8.35 8.14
CA VAL A 144 5.98 -8.65 7.65
C VAL A 144 5.00 -8.73 8.83
N GLY A 145 5.33 -9.49 9.86
CA GLY A 145 4.48 -9.63 11.05
C GLY A 145 4.30 -8.34 11.84
N PHE A 146 5.34 -7.51 11.91
CA PHE A 146 5.25 -6.21 12.58
C PHE A 146 4.37 -5.24 11.78
N GLY A 147 4.57 -5.15 10.47
CA GLY A 147 3.75 -4.33 9.58
C GLY A 147 2.29 -4.77 9.58
N ALA A 148 2.02 -6.08 9.53
CA ALA A 148 0.68 -6.65 9.59
C ALA A 148 -0.04 -6.28 10.89
N ARG A 149 0.66 -6.31 12.04
CA ARG A 149 0.09 -5.89 13.32
C ARG A 149 -0.29 -4.41 13.31
N LEU A 150 0.58 -3.53 12.80
CA LEU A 150 0.30 -2.10 12.70
C LEU A 150 -0.89 -1.81 11.80
N LEU A 151 -0.95 -2.42 10.62
CA LEU A 151 -2.09 -2.27 9.70
C LEU A 151 -3.37 -2.85 10.26
N ARG A 152 -3.31 -3.98 10.98
CA ARG A 152 -4.48 -4.55 11.64
C ARG A 152 -5.06 -3.60 12.69
N GLU A 153 -4.22 -2.96 13.49
CA GLU A 153 -4.65 -1.97 14.48
C GLU A 153 -5.31 -0.74 13.82
N ALA A 154 -4.86 -0.36 12.62
CA ALA A 154 -5.39 0.75 11.83
C ALA A 154 -6.32 0.29 10.69
N TRP A 155 -6.77 -0.98 10.66
CA TRP A 155 -7.45 -1.55 9.50
C TRP A 155 -8.75 -0.83 9.14
N ARG A 156 -9.46 -0.32 10.11
CA ARG A 156 -10.65 0.48 9.88
C ARG A 156 -10.31 1.74 9.07
N ASP A 157 -9.23 2.42 9.43
CA ASP A 157 -8.80 3.65 8.73
C ASP A 157 -8.34 3.31 7.29
N VAL A 158 -7.66 2.16 7.09
CA VAL A 158 -7.33 1.65 5.75
C VAL A 158 -8.59 1.41 4.92
N GLN A 159 -9.61 0.78 5.49
CA GLN A 159 -10.88 0.51 4.79
C GLN A 159 -11.62 1.81 4.44
N GLU A 160 -11.67 2.78 5.35
CA GLU A 160 -12.33 4.08 5.13
C GLU A 160 -11.61 4.87 4.03
N GLU A 161 -10.27 4.91 4.04
CA GLU A 161 -9.48 5.57 3.00
C GLU A 161 -9.63 4.85 1.64
N ALA A 162 -9.53 3.51 1.61
CA ALA A 162 -9.70 2.74 0.38
C ALA A 162 -11.10 2.96 -0.24
N GLN A 163 -12.15 2.98 0.58
CA GLN A 163 -13.50 3.27 0.10
C GLN A 163 -13.62 4.69 -0.46
N TYR A 164 -13.00 5.68 0.20
CA TYR A 164 -12.96 7.05 -0.30
C TYR A 164 -12.29 7.13 -1.68
N LEU A 165 -11.17 6.42 -1.88
CA LEU A 165 -10.47 6.37 -3.18
C LEU A 165 -11.34 5.69 -4.27
N ILE A 166 -12.05 4.62 -3.94
CA ILE A 166 -12.97 3.94 -4.86
C ILE A 166 -14.11 4.86 -5.28
N ASP A 167 -14.69 5.58 -4.32
CA ASP A 167 -15.81 6.49 -4.59
C ASP A 167 -15.38 7.67 -5.48
N LEU A 168 -14.19 8.23 -5.24
CA LEU A 168 -13.61 9.28 -6.09
C LEU A 168 -13.40 8.80 -7.53
N ALA A 169 -12.78 7.62 -7.68
CA ALA A 169 -12.53 7.03 -9.00
C ALA A 169 -13.83 6.79 -9.78
N GLY A 170 -14.90 6.40 -9.09
CA GLY A 170 -16.24 6.23 -9.69
C GLY A 170 -16.86 7.54 -10.17
N THR A 171 -16.62 8.66 -9.48
CA THR A 171 -17.17 9.97 -9.88
C THR A 171 -16.43 10.56 -11.09
N GLU A 172 -15.13 10.37 -11.21
CA GLU A 172 -14.34 10.83 -12.36
C GLU A 172 -14.73 10.09 -13.66
N SER A 173 -15.00 8.78 -13.55
CA SER A 173 -15.44 7.96 -14.70
C SER A 173 -16.85 8.32 -15.21
N ALA A 174 -17.70 8.97 -14.40
CA ALA A 174 -19.03 9.39 -14.78
C ALA A 174 -19.07 10.73 -15.56
N HIS A 175 -17.94 11.46 -15.60
CA HIS A 175 -17.83 12.77 -16.25
C HIS A 175 -16.90 12.79 -17.47
N ALA A 176 -16.33 11.65 -17.83
CA ALA A 176 -15.53 11.43 -19.03
C ALA A 176 -16.36 10.78 -20.14
#